data_ee2b38f2d8f9f5e512ed476ab032218d
#
_entry.id   ee2b38f2d8f9f5e512ed476ab032218d
#
_cell.length_a   1.000
_cell.length_b   1.000
_cell.length_c   1.000
_cell.angle_alpha   90.00
_cell.angle_beta   90.00
_cell.angle_gamma   90.00
#
_symmetry.space_group_name_H-M   'P 1'
#
loop_
_entity.id
_entity.type
_entity.pdbx_description
1 polymer ?
#
loop_
_entity_poly.entity_id
_entity_poly.type
_entity_poly.pdbx_seq_one_letter_code
_entity_poly.pdbx_strand_id
1 'polypeptide(L)'
;AIFESKSDYLLFTDGDCIAPENLVEVHLISREENVFLSGSYYKLEKESSEKITKELINKNLFKYGTLMKLGHKIKFKAVKFVAPLSLRKLLDKITPTKATWNGHCSSGWKKDLIKVNGFDERMAYGGEDRELGERLENLGVRGKQIRHQSCMIHLYHKQGYITDEGIRFNENIRKEIKKNKSVWTNFGLEK
;
A
#
# COMPACT_ATOMS: atom_id res chain seq x y z
N ALA A 1 2.71 4.53 -16.40
CA ALA A 1 1.69 5.14 -15.54
C ALA A 1 2.20 6.42 -14.86
N ILE A 2 3.36 6.42 -14.15
CA ILE A 2 3.88 7.59 -13.41
C ILE A 2 4.08 8.78 -14.35
N PHE A 3 4.76 8.63 -15.48
CA PHE A 3 4.98 9.71 -16.45
C PHE A 3 3.68 10.23 -17.08
N GLU A 4 2.78 9.32 -17.43
CA GLU A 4 1.51 9.64 -18.10
C GLU A 4 0.49 10.35 -17.19
N SER A 5 0.66 10.23 -15.89
CA SER A 5 -0.24 10.92 -14.95
C SER A 5 -0.09 12.44 -15.06
N LYS A 6 -1.23 13.14 -15.08
CA LYS A 6 -1.28 14.61 -15.09
C LYS A 6 -1.25 15.23 -13.69
N SER A 7 -1.42 14.40 -12.65
CA SER A 7 -1.49 14.86 -11.27
C SER A 7 -0.10 14.87 -10.63
N ASP A 8 0.15 15.83 -9.74
CA ASP A 8 1.38 15.96 -8.97
C ASP A 8 1.45 15.00 -7.78
N TYR A 9 0.31 14.45 -7.35
CA TYR A 9 0.22 13.51 -6.24
C TYR A 9 -0.45 12.22 -6.73
N LEU A 10 0.21 11.08 -6.49
CA LEU A 10 -0.20 9.78 -7.03
C LEU A 10 -0.60 8.83 -5.90
N LEU A 11 -1.71 8.12 -6.09
CA LEU A 11 -2.19 7.05 -5.23
C LEU A 11 -2.12 5.72 -5.99
N PHE A 12 -1.52 4.73 -5.36
CA PHE A 12 -1.33 3.39 -5.91
C PHE A 12 -2.25 2.39 -5.22
N THR A 13 -2.89 1.55 -6.02
CA THR A 13 -3.76 0.48 -5.55
C THR A 13 -3.58 -0.76 -6.43
N ASP A 14 -3.65 -1.96 -5.83
CA ASP A 14 -3.65 -3.20 -6.57
C ASP A 14 -5.05 -3.46 -7.18
N GLY A 15 -5.08 -4.15 -8.32
CA GLY A 15 -6.32 -4.43 -9.06
C GLY A 15 -7.28 -5.41 -8.35
N ASP A 16 -6.81 -6.12 -7.35
CA ASP A 16 -7.56 -7.04 -6.50
C ASP A 16 -7.91 -6.44 -5.11
N CYS A 17 -7.72 -5.14 -4.96
CA CYS A 17 -8.07 -4.39 -3.76
C CYS A 17 -9.32 -3.53 -3.98
N ILE A 18 -10.27 -3.64 -3.04
CA ILE A 18 -11.47 -2.81 -3.02
C ILE A 18 -11.22 -1.63 -2.09
N ALA A 19 -11.40 -0.43 -2.63
CA ALA A 19 -11.17 0.82 -1.93
C ALA A 19 -12.35 1.21 -1.03
N PRO A 20 -12.13 1.75 0.19
CA PRO A 20 -13.17 2.43 0.94
C PRO A 20 -13.56 3.75 0.24
N GLU A 21 -14.81 4.20 0.43
CA GLU A 21 -15.34 5.41 -0.21
C GLU A 21 -14.48 6.67 0.04
N ASN A 22 -13.88 6.77 1.23
CA ASN A 22 -13.06 7.91 1.63
C ASN A 22 -11.56 7.74 1.34
N LEU A 23 -11.15 6.76 0.52
CA LEU A 23 -9.73 6.48 0.24
C LEU A 23 -8.98 7.74 -0.22
N VAL A 24 -9.47 8.37 -1.28
CA VAL A 24 -8.83 9.54 -1.88
C VAL A 24 -8.78 10.71 -0.91
N GLU A 25 -9.89 10.98 -0.22
CA GLU A 25 -9.97 12.03 0.79
C GLU A 25 -8.94 11.86 1.89
N VAL A 26 -8.84 10.65 2.48
CA VAL A 26 -7.87 10.36 3.56
C VAL A 26 -6.45 10.59 3.09
N HIS A 27 -6.10 10.16 1.88
CA HIS A 27 -4.76 10.36 1.33
C HIS A 27 -4.47 11.85 1.08
N LEU A 28 -5.44 12.61 0.52
CA LEU A 28 -5.27 14.03 0.26
C LEU A 28 -5.13 14.88 1.52
N ILE A 29 -5.94 14.62 2.56
CA ILE A 29 -5.85 15.39 3.81
C ILE A 29 -4.64 15.00 4.67
N SER A 30 -4.05 13.81 4.43
CA SER A 30 -2.91 13.30 5.19
C SER A 30 -1.57 13.59 4.52
N ARG A 31 -1.57 14.06 3.26
CA ARG A 31 -0.35 14.33 2.49
C ARG A 31 0.49 15.45 3.10
N GLU A 32 1.79 15.29 3.02
CA GLU A 32 2.78 16.26 3.47
C GLU A 32 3.92 16.32 2.46
N GLU A 33 4.65 17.44 2.39
CA GLU A 33 5.87 17.53 1.58
C GLU A 33 6.96 16.60 2.14
N ASN A 34 7.72 15.96 1.25
CA ASN A 34 8.75 14.99 1.57
C ASN A 34 8.25 13.81 2.42
N VAL A 35 6.98 13.41 2.22
CA VAL A 35 6.36 12.27 2.90
C VAL A 35 5.58 11.42 1.90
N PHE A 36 5.79 10.10 1.95
CA PHE A 36 4.86 9.15 1.34
C PHE A 36 3.94 8.54 2.39
N LEU A 37 2.70 8.25 1.99
CA LEU A 37 1.71 7.64 2.87
C LEU A 37 1.64 6.13 2.64
N SER A 38 1.49 5.40 3.74
CA SER A 38 1.39 3.94 3.78
C SER A 38 0.10 3.53 4.47
N GLY A 39 -0.88 3.09 3.70
CA GLY A 39 -2.12 2.52 4.19
C GLY A 39 -1.98 1.04 4.54
N SER A 40 -3.09 0.33 4.56
CA SER A 40 -3.12 -1.10 4.85
C SER A 40 -4.22 -1.81 4.08
N TYR A 41 -4.23 -3.13 4.19
CA TYR A 41 -5.34 -3.94 3.70
C TYR A 41 -5.84 -4.92 4.76
N TYR A 42 -7.04 -5.42 4.52
CA TYR A 42 -7.62 -6.57 5.18
C TYR A 42 -7.84 -7.66 4.13
N LYS A 43 -7.10 -8.76 4.24
CA LYS A 43 -7.18 -9.87 3.29
C LYS A 43 -8.40 -10.74 3.58
N LEU A 44 -9.24 -10.96 2.57
CA LEU A 44 -10.33 -11.90 2.63
C LEU A 44 -9.85 -13.32 2.35
N GLU A 45 -10.52 -14.31 2.96
CA GLU A 45 -10.38 -15.71 2.61
C GLU A 45 -11.14 -16.01 1.31
N LYS A 46 -10.83 -17.15 0.68
CA LYS A 46 -11.40 -17.54 -0.60
C LYS A 46 -12.93 -17.52 -0.60
N GLU A 47 -13.53 -18.22 0.36
CA GLU A 47 -15.01 -18.32 0.47
C GLU A 47 -15.70 -16.97 0.66
N SER A 48 -15.05 -16.04 1.34
CA SER A 48 -15.59 -14.70 1.56
C SER A 48 -15.42 -13.83 0.32
N SER A 49 -14.30 -13.98 -0.39
CA SER A 49 -14.05 -13.25 -1.65
C SER A 49 -15.06 -13.65 -2.73
N GLU A 50 -15.41 -14.92 -2.81
CA GLU A 50 -16.41 -15.43 -3.77
C GLU A 50 -17.83 -14.91 -3.52
N LYS A 51 -18.12 -14.44 -2.31
CA LYS A 51 -19.43 -13.84 -1.95
C LYS A 51 -19.50 -12.33 -2.24
N ILE A 52 -18.40 -11.71 -2.67
CA ILE A 52 -18.39 -10.27 -2.97
C ILE A 52 -19.10 -10.00 -4.30
N THR A 53 -20.08 -9.11 -4.26
CA THR A 53 -20.81 -8.62 -5.43
C THR A 53 -20.68 -7.11 -5.56
N LYS A 54 -20.92 -6.58 -6.75
CA LYS A 54 -20.95 -5.12 -6.99
C LYS A 54 -21.95 -4.42 -6.07
N GLU A 55 -23.10 -5.05 -5.81
CA GLU A 55 -24.11 -4.50 -4.92
C GLU A 55 -23.61 -4.41 -3.48
N LEU A 56 -22.92 -5.44 -3.00
CA LEU A 56 -22.35 -5.46 -1.66
C LEU A 56 -21.26 -4.40 -1.49
N ILE A 57 -20.41 -4.22 -2.53
CA ILE A 57 -19.37 -3.17 -2.54
C ILE A 57 -20.03 -1.80 -2.40
N ASN A 58 -21.02 -1.50 -3.22
CA ASN A 58 -21.66 -0.17 -3.27
C ASN A 58 -22.48 0.17 -2.02
N LYS A 59 -22.99 -0.84 -1.31
CA LYS A 59 -23.92 -0.57 -0.18
C LYS A 59 -23.22 -0.60 1.17
N ASN A 60 -22.40 -1.61 1.46
CA ASN A 60 -22.06 -1.87 2.87
C ASN A 60 -20.79 -2.71 3.11
N LEU A 61 -19.93 -2.95 2.13
CA LEU A 61 -18.82 -3.88 2.29
C LEU A 61 -17.90 -3.53 3.47
N PHE A 62 -17.64 -2.26 3.68
CA PHE A 62 -16.74 -1.77 4.74
C PHE A 62 -17.40 -1.68 6.13
N LYS A 63 -18.68 -2.07 6.26
CA LYS A 63 -19.33 -2.18 7.57
C LYS A 63 -18.90 -3.47 8.26
N TYR A 64 -18.52 -3.36 9.53
CA TYR A 64 -18.09 -4.50 10.35
C TYR A 64 -19.09 -5.66 10.34
N GLY A 65 -20.39 -5.37 10.48
CA GLY A 65 -21.42 -6.39 10.46
C GLY A 65 -21.51 -7.16 9.14
N THR A 66 -21.19 -6.52 8.00
CA THR A 66 -21.10 -7.18 6.69
C THR A 66 -19.93 -8.15 6.64
N LEU A 67 -18.74 -7.70 7.08
CA LEU A 67 -17.56 -8.55 7.13
C LEU A 67 -17.75 -9.76 8.06
N MET A 68 -18.44 -9.58 9.20
CA MET A 68 -18.82 -10.69 10.09
C MET A 68 -19.75 -11.70 9.40
N LYS A 69 -20.75 -11.25 8.66
CA LYS A 69 -21.67 -12.11 7.90
C LYS A 69 -20.97 -12.89 6.79
N LEU A 70 -19.86 -12.35 6.26
CA LEU A 70 -18.99 -13.05 5.30
C LEU A 70 -18.11 -14.14 5.95
N GLY A 71 -18.21 -14.33 7.26
CA GLY A 71 -17.48 -15.37 8.00
C GLY A 71 -16.17 -14.90 8.63
N HIS A 72 -15.85 -13.59 8.56
CA HIS A 72 -14.60 -13.08 9.13
C HIS A 72 -14.67 -12.88 10.64
N LYS A 73 -13.82 -13.59 11.38
CA LYS A 73 -13.57 -13.35 12.81
C LYS A 73 -12.59 -12.18 12.96
N ILE A 74 -13.11 -10.95 12.83
CA ILE A 74 -12.30 -9.74 12.96
C ILE A 74 -12.23 -9.35 14.44
N LYS A 75 -11.18 -9.73 15.15
CA LYS A 75 -10.97 -9.32 16.54
C LYS A 75 -10.40 -7.88 16.61
N PHE A 76 -9.10 -7.73 16.73
CA PHE A 76 -8.44 -6.42 16.86
C PHE A 76 -8.43 -5.58 15.57
N LYS A 77 -8.39 -6.22 14.40
CA LYS A 77 -8.40 -5.50 13.10
C LYS A 77 -9.71 -4.77 12.82
N ALA A 78 -10.78 -5.09 13.55
CA ALA A 78 -12.08 -4.41 13.44
C ALA A 78 -12.00 -2.91 13.72
N VAL A 79 -11.08 -2.46 14.54
CA VAL A 79 -10.89 -1.04 14.87
C VAL A 79 -10.74 -0.15 13.63
N LYS A 80 -10.18 -0.70 12.55
CA LYS A 80 -10.02 0.01 11.26
C LYS A 80 -11.34 0.33 10.56
N PHE A 81 -12.40 -0.38 10.91
CA PHE A 81 -13.73 -0.26 10.29
C PHE A 81 -14.77 0.41 11.19
N VAL A 82 -14.63 0.27 12.53
CA VAL A 82 -15.65 0.72 13.49
C VAL A 82 -15.24 1.95 14.30
N ALA A 83 -13.96 2.19 14.47
CA ALA A 83 -13.50 3.32 15.28
C ALA A 83 -13.74 4.66 14.57
N PRO A 84 -14.04 5.74 15.31
CA PRO A 84 -14.11 7.07 14.75
C PRO A 84 -12.75 7.51 14.21
N LEU A 85 -12.77 8.42 13.23
CA LEU A 85 -11.55 8.86 12.53
C LEU A 85 -10.49 9.42 13.48
N SER A 86 -10.90 10.14 14.52
CA SER A 86 -9.99 10.67 15.55
C SER A 86 -9.19 9.57 16.25
N LEU A 87 -9.86 8.48 16.65
CA LEU A 87 -9.19 7.34 17.28
C LEU A 87 -8.29 6.62 16.27
N ARG A 88 -8.71 6.46 15.01
CA ARG A 88 -7.87 5.86 13.96
C ARG A 88 -6.61 6.69 13.71
N LYS A 89 -6.71 8.03 13.70
CA LYS A 89 -5.55 8.93 13.61
C LYS A 89 -4.60 8.79 14.81
N LEU A 90 -5.14 8.65 16.01
CA LEU A 90 -4.32 8.43 17.21
C LEU A 90 -3.60 7.07 17.12
N LEU A 91 -4.31 6.01 16.73
CA LEU A 91 -3.73 4.68 16.58
C LEU A 91 -2.62 4.65 15.52
N ASP A 92 -2.73 5.39 14.41
CA ASP A 92 -1.66 5.51 13.42
C ASP A 92 -0.38 6.15 14.01
N LYS A 93 -0.54 7.10 14.95
CA LYS A 93 0.60 7.75 15.61
C LYS A 93 1.31 6.86 16.63
N ILE A 94 0.52 6.10 17.41
CA ILE A 94 1.07 5.31 18.53
C ILE A 94 1.45 3.86 18.16
N THR A 95 0.98 3.36 17.01
CA THR A 95 1.33 2.00 16.57
C THR A 95 2.79 1.95 16.11
N PRO A 96 3.66 1.13 16.76
CA PRO A 96 5.09 1.10 16.47
C PRO A 96 5.40 0.27 15.21
N THR A 97 4.79 0.65 14.09
CA THR A 97 4.99 -0.02 12.81
C THR A 97 5.66 0.93 11.84
N LYS A 98 6.80 0.53 11.30
CA LYS A 98 7.48 1.31 10.25
C LYS A 98 6.57 1.43 9.03
N ALA A 99 6.37 2.64 8.52
CA ALA A 99 5.76 2.85 7.23
C ALA A 99 6.68 2.32 6.14
N THR A 100 6.15 1.54 5.23
CA THR A 100 6.85 1.09 4.03
C THR A 100 5.98 1.42 2.83
N TRP A 101 6.57 1.69 1.69
CA TRP A 101 5.79 1.74 0.47
C TRP A 101 5.16 0.36 0.20
N ASN A 102 3.93 0.35 -0.29
CA ASN A 102 3.21 -0.87 -0.66
C ASN A 102 2.30 -0.58 -1.86
N GLY A 103 2.18 -1.49 -2.82
CA GLY A 103 1.41 -1.30 -4.05
C GLY A 103 -0.08 -1.18 -3.85
N HIS A 104 -0.59 -1.78 -2.78
CA HIS A 104 -2.03 -1.84 -2.54
C HIS A 104 -2.66 -0.57 -1.95
N CYS A 105 -1.87 0.28 -1.25
CA CYS A 105 -2.41 1.47 -0.60
C CYS A 105 -1.29 2.45 -0.19
N SER A 106 -0.56 2.98 -1.14
CA SER A 106 0.45 4.01 -0.89
C SER A 106 0.24 5.21 -1.78
N SER A 107 0.65 6.38 -1.33
CA SER A 107 0.62 7.59 -2.14
C SER A 107 1.83 8.47 -1.86
N GLY A 108 2.20 9.27 -2.85
CA GLY A 108 3.36 10.16 -2.77
C GLY A 108 3.38 11.19 -3.89
N TRP A 109 4.28 12.13 -3.79
CA TRP A 109 4.47 13.16 -4.79
C TRP A 109 5.13 12.58 -6.04
N LYS A 110 4.57 12.87 -7.21
CA LYS A 110 5.11 12.45 -8.51
C LYS A 110 6.57 12.87 -8.68
N LYS A 111 6.91 14.09 -8.26
CA LYS A 111 8.29 14.61 -8.31
C LYS A 111 9.29 13.71 -7.57
N ASP A 112 8.91 13.13 -6.43
CA ASP A 112 9.78 12.29 -5.62
C ASP A 112 9.93 10.89 -6.24
N LEU A 113 8.85 10.35 -6.82
CA LEU A 113 8.89 9.09 -7.57
C LEU A 113 9.78 9.19 -8.83
N ILE A 114 9.76 10.33 -9.52
CA ILE A 114 10.65 10.60 -10.66
C ILE A 114 12.10 10.72 -10.21
N LYS A 115 12.38 11.42 -9.09
CA LYS A 115 13.74 11.56 -8.55
C LYS A 115 14.41 10.25 -8.17
N VAL A 116 13.63 9.22 -7.86
CA VAL A 116 14.16 7.87 -7.59
C VAL A 116 14.06 6.96 -8.81
N ASN A 117 13.64 7.46 -9.96
CA ASN A 117 13.44 6.74 -11.21
C ASN A 117 12.35 5.65 -11.17
N GLY A 118 11.32 5.81 -10.32
CA GLY A 118 10.21 4.88 -10.24
C GLY A 118 10.57 3.51 -9.67
N PHE A 119 9.85 2.48 -10.08
CA PHE A 119 10.11 1.10 -9.69
C PHE A 119 11.30 0.49 -10.44
N ASP A 120 12.03 -0.41 -9.78
CA ASP A 120 13.08 -1.20 -10.43
C ASP A 120 12.45 -2.35 -11.22
N GLU A 121 12.45 -2.23 -12.56
CA GLU A 121 11.78 -3.16 -13.48
C GLU A 121 12.42 -4.57 -13.53
N ARG A 122 13.60 -4.77 -12.92
CA ARG A 122 14.21 -6.09 -12.79
C ARG A 122 13.52 -6.96 -11.75
N MET A 123 12.86 -6.31 -10.78
CA MET A 123 12.26 -7.01 -9.66
C MET A 123 10.96 -7.69 -10.08
N ALA A 124 10.88 -8.98 -9.83
CA ALA A 124 9.64 -9.73 -9.88
C ALA A 124 8.83 -9.50 -8.59
N TYR A 125 7.80 -10.29 -8.37
CA TYR A 125 6.99 -10.20 -7.16
C TYR A 125 7.82 -10.48 -5.89
N GLY A 126 7.64 -9.64 -4.88
CA GLY A 126 8.19 -9.84 -3.53
C GLY A 126 9.24 -8.82 -3.11
N GLY A 127 8.79 -7.66 -2.64
CA GLY A 127 9.62 -6.62 -2.06
C GLY A 127 9.98 -5.47 -2.99
N GLU A 128 9.49 -5.46 -4.23
CA GLU A 128 9.61 -4.39 -5.21
C GLU A 128 9.07 -3.06 -4.68
N ASP A 129 7.93 -3.12 -4.02
CA ASP A 129 7.31 -1.97 -3.35
C ASP A 129 8.19 -1.41 -2.24
N ARG A 130 8.73 -2.30 -1.41
CA ARG A 130 9.59 -1.90 -0.29
C ARG A 130 10.91 -1.32 -0.78
N GLU A 131 11.42 -1.82 -1.90
CA GLU A 131 12.63 -1.32 -2.55
C GLU A 131 12.45 0.15 -2.96
N LEU A 132 11.35 0.48 -3.66
CA LEU A 132 10.99 1.86 -3.98
C LEU A 132 10.93 2.73 -2.72
N GLY A 133 10.25 2.25 -1.67
CA GLY A 133 10.16 2.95 -0.40
C GLY A 133 11.53 3.18 0.26
N GLU A 134 12.46 2.22 0.16
CA GLU A 134 13.83 2.34 0.67
C GLU A 134 14.63 3.41 -0.08
N ARG A 135 14.47 3.53 -1.42
CA ARG A 135 15.09 4.61 -2.20
C ARG A 135 14.48 5.98 -1.90
N LEU A 136 13.16 6.04 -1.70
CA LEU A 136 12.50 7.27 -1.24
C LEU A 136 13.03 7.71 0.13
N GLU A 137 13.19 6.78 1.09
CA GLU A 137 13.78 7.08 2.40
C GLU A 137 15.23 7.57 2.27
N ASN A 138 16.02 6.96 1.39
CA ASN A 138 17.40 7.40 1.11
C ASN A 138 17.44 8.81 0.48
N LEU A 139 16.42 9.19 -0.29
CA LEU A 139 16.23 10.55 -0.81
C LEU A 139 15.84 11.57 0.28
N GLY A 140 15.45 11.11 1.47
CA GLY A 140 14.95 11.96 2.56
C GLY A 140 13.41 12.07 2.61
N VAL A 141 12.69 11.31 1.78
CA VAL A 141 11.22 11.24 1.81
C VAL A 141 10.80 10.23 2.89
N ARG A 142 10.13 10.69 3.93
CA ARG A 142 9.75 9.85 5.07
C ARG A 142 8.46 9.09 4.83
N GLY A 143 8.38 7.85 5.30
CA GLY A 143 7.12 7.12 5.35
C GLY A 143 6.23 7.55 6.53
N LYS A 144 4.94 7.77 6.27
CA LYS A 144 3.92 8.06 7.29
C LYS A 144 2.82 7.02 7.25
N GLN A 145 2.57 6.38 8.40
CA GLN A 145 1.49 5.41 8.55
C GLN A 145 0.12 6.07 8.58
N ILE A 146 -0.80 5.53 7.77
CA ILE A 146 -2.24 5.83 7.80
C ILE A 146 -3.07 4.53 7.81
N ARG A 147 -2.50 3.45 8.30
CA ARG A 147 -3.03 2.08 8.23
C ARG A 147 -4.37 1.85 8.91
N HIS A 148 -4.73 2.67 9.90
CA HIS A 148 -6.02 2.62 10.56
C HIS A 148 -7.04 3.53 9.86
N GLN A 149 -6.58 4.61 9.24
CA GLN A 149 -7.43 5.54 8.48
C GLN A 149 -7.75 5.01 7.08
N SER A 150 -6.79 4.36 6.43
CA SER A 150 -6.91 3.81 5.07
C SER A 150 -6.63 2.31 5.08
N CYS A 151 -7.69 1.52 4.99
CA CYS A 151 -7.63 0.07 4.97
C CYS A 151 -8.45 -0.46 3.78
N MET A 152 -7.76 -1.01 2.79
CA MET A 152 -8.37 -1.67 1.63
C MET A 152 -8.92 -3.05 2.02
N ILE A 153 -9.84 -3.58 1.24
CA ILE A 153 -10.22 -4.99 1.30
C ILE A 153 -9.55 -5.70 0.13
N HIS A 154 -8.66 -6.65 0.43
CA HIS A 154 -7.92 -7.42 -0.56
C HIS A 154 -8.62 -8.75 -0.80
N LEU A 155 -8.98 -9.02 -2.05
CA LEU A 155 -9.60 -10.26 -2.45
C LEU A 155 -8.60 -11.42 -2.44
N TYR A 156 -9.10 -12.62 -2.25
CA TYR A 156 -8.28 -13.81 -2.35
C TYR A 156 -7.92 -14.11 -3.81
N HIS A 157 -6.65 -14.37 -4.06
CA HIS A 157 -6.15 -14.94 -5.30
C HIS A 157 -5.02 -15.93 -5.03
N LYS A 158 -4.79 -16.84 -5.96
CA LYS A 158 -3.64 -17.75 -5.93
C LYS A 158 -2.37 -16.98 -6.29
N GLN A 159 -1.27 -17.27 -5.62
CA GLN A 159 0.04 -16.63 -5.81
C GLN A 159 1.02 -17.56 -6.55
N GLY A 160 0.58 -18.16 -7.63
CA GLY A 160 1.38 -19.15 -8.41
C GLY A 160 2.61 -18.58 -9.16
N TYR A 161 2.78 -17.27 -9.15
CA TYR A 161 3.88 -16.54 -9.79
C TYR A 161 5.06 -16.26 -8.83
N ILE A 162 4.98 -16.68 -7.58
CA ILE A 162 6.06 -16.51 -6.60
C ILE A 162 7.08 -17.62 -6.77
N THR A 163 8.35 -17.26 -6.90
CA THR A 163 9.48 -18.18 -6.94
C THR A 163 10.51 -17.82 -5.88
N ASP A 164 11.13 -18.84 -5.28
CA ASP A 164 12.18 -18.61 -4.27
C ASP A 164 13.40 -17.90 -4.86
N GLU A 165 13.69 -18.13 -6.15
CA GLU A 165 14.76 -17.46 -6.86
C GLU A 165 14.47 -15.97 -7.03
N GLY A 166 13.24 -15.60 -7.46
CA GLY A 166 12.81 -14.21 -7.59
C GLY A 166 12.85 -13.46 -6.25
N ILE A 167 12.40 -14.10 -5.17
CA ILE A 167 12.46 -13.52 -3.82
C ILE A 167 13.92 -13.26 -3.42
N ARG A 168 14.82 -14.25 -3.58
CA ARG A 168 16.25 -14.09 -3.26
C ARG A 168 16.92 -13.00 -4.10
N PHE A 169 16.61 -12.93 -5.38
CA PHE A 169 17.10 -11.89 -6.27
C PHE A 169 16.67 -10.50 -5.78
N ASN A 170 15.40 -10.31 -5.48
CA ASN A 170 14.86 -9.05 -4.96
C ASN A 170 15.46 -8.67 -3.60
N GLU A 171 15.66 -9.64 -2.71
CA GLU A 171 16.31 -9.40 -1.42
C GLU A 171 17.76 -8.91 -1.57
N ASN A 172 18.51 -9.43 -2.55
CA ASN A 172 19.87 -8.99 -2.83
C ASN A 172 19.90 -7.55 -3.32
N ILE A 173 19.01 -7.16 -4.26
CA ILE A 173 18.87 -5.77 -4.70
C ILE A 173 18.62 -4.87 -3.50
N ARG A 174 17.66 -5.21 -2.63
CA ARG A 174 17.33 -4.41 -1.45
C ARG A 174 18.48 -4.32 -0.45
N LYS A 175 19.27 -5.38 -0.26
CA LYS A 175 20.48 -5.35 0.57
C LYS A 175 21.51 -4.35 0.04
N GLU A 176 21.71 -4.33 -1.29
CA GLU A 176 22.61 -3.38 -1.94
C GLU A 176 22.13 -1.93 -1.80
N ILE A 177 20.84 -1.68 -2.06
CA ILE A 177 20.21 -0.36 -1.88
C ILE A 177 20.44 0.17 -0.45
N LYS A 178 20.23 -0.66 0.56
CA LYS A 178 20.43 -0.28 1.96
C LYS A 178 21.90 -0.02 2.29
N LYS A 179 22.80 -0.90 1.82
CA LYS A 179 24.25 -0.79 2.06
C LYS A 179 24.82 0.48 1.44
N ASN A 180 24.43 0.78 0.21
CA ASN A 180 24.98 1.88 -0.58
C ASN A 180 24.19 3.19 -0.41
N LYS A 181 23.06 3.16 0.32
CA LYS A 181 22.10 4.28 0.42
C LYS A 181 21.69 4.82 -0.96
N SER A 182 21.49 3.91 -1.91
CA SER A 182 21.16 4.29 -3.28
C SER A 182 19.77 4.96 -3.34
N VAL A 183 19.71 6.04 -4.10
CA VAL A 183 18.46 6.81 -4.35
C VAL A 183 17.88 6.45 -5.70
N TRP A 184 18.72 6.24 -6.70
CA TRP A 184 18.37 6.00 -8.09
C TRP A 184 18.49 4.52 -8.46
N THR A 185 17.63 4.05 -9.36
CA THR A 185 17.82 2.79 -10.09
C THR A 185 18.04 3.07 -11.58
N ASN A 186 18.95 2.35 -12.22
CA ASN A 186 19.18 2.43 -13.68
C ASN A 186 18.13 1.63 -14.47
N PHE A 187 17.18 0.99 -13.81
CA PHE A 187 16.20 0.08 -14.41
C PHE A 187 14.77 0.54 -14.14
N GLY A 188 14.55 1.84 -14.13
CA GLY A 188 13.26 2.44 -13.84
C GLY A 188 12.62 3.13 -15.06
N LEU A 189 12.09 4.33 -14.82
CA LEU A 189 11.37 5.13 -15.81
C LEU A 189 12.26 5.63 -16.95
N GLU A 190 13.50 6.01 -16.65
CA GLU A 190 14.55 6.40 -17.60
C GLU A 190 15.55 5.24 -17.71
N LYS A 191 15.93 4.91 -18.94
CA LYS A 191 16.84 3.79 -19.26
C LYS A 191 18.17 4.31 -19.76
#